data_7d10e67afeb1b07723dd4d7bca8bf750
#
_entry.id   7d10e67afeb1b07723dd4d7bca8bf750
#
_cell.length_a   1.000
_cell.length_b   1.000
_cell.length_c   1.000
_cell.angle_alpha   90.00
_cell.angle_beta   90.00
_cell.angle_gamma   90.00
#
_symmetry.space_group_name_H-M   'P 1'
#
loop_
_entity.id
_entity.type
_entity.pdbx_description
1 polymer ?
#
loop_
_entity_poly.entity_id
_entity_poly.type
_entity_poly.pdbx_seq_one_letter_code
_entity_poly.pdbx_strand_id
1 'polypeptide(L)'
;TRKESSAASDVYKRQPYYDRDFAKQAAARSGYSQEDIDREGENLSRSARLLDNILNNSAGYFSSHDAIYQAQKELILQFAAEQDCIIIGRCSNLILRNAGIPSLDIFLHADVNLRTEHIQKLGLNGKEDPRKYLTKMDNLRETYFKTYTKHELGTYHDYDLCLDTGSLGYDNCIEIITSLAKQQGLNLKHQ
;
A
#
# COMPACT_ATOMS: atom_id res chain seq x y z
N THR A 1 8.04 -10.34 -1.04
CA THR A 1 7.14 -9.23 -0.81
C THR A 1 6.19 -9.49 0.36
N ARG A 2 5.10 -10.30 0.28
CA ARG A 2 4.16 -10.52 1.40
C ARG A 2 4.77 -11.32 2.56
N LYS A 3 5.55 -12.38 2.26
CA LYS A 3 6.30 -13.14 3.27
C LYS A 3 7.56 -12.42 3.77
N GLU A 4 8.17 -11.62 2.95
CA GLU A 4 9.38 -10.88 3.31
C GLU A 4 9.05 -9.58 4.03
N SER A 5 7.94 -8.93 3.70
CA SER A 5 7.33 -7.88 4.53
C SER A 5 6.90 -8.45 5.89
N SER A 6 6.40 -9.70 5.92
CA SER A 6 6.12 -10.40 7.17
C SER A 6 7.39 -10.87 7.90
N ALA A 7 8.50 -11.14 7.20
CA ALA A 7 9.78 -11.43 7.84
C ALA A 7 10.39 -10.17 8.48
N ALA A 8 10.24 -8.99 7.86
CA ALA A 8 10.56 -7.74 8.51
C ALA A 8 9.66 -7.49 9.74
N SER A 9 8.38 -7.89 9.69
CA SER A 9 7.47 -7.84 10.84
C SER A 9 7.75 -8.96 11.86
N ASP A 10 8.29 -10.10 11.45
CA ASP A 10 8.70 -11.19 12.35
C ASP A 10 9.92 -10.84 13.21
N VAL A 11 10.80 -9.97 12.72
CA VAL A 11 11.86 -9.35 13.53
C VAL A 11 11.26 -8.37 14.56
N TYR A 12 10.05 -7.81 14.26
CA TYR A 12 9.32 -6.85 15.10
C TYR A 12 8.00 -7.42 15.62
N LYS A 13 7.98 -8.65 16.07
CA LYS A 13 6.83 -9.49 16.47
C LYS A 13 5.76 -8.87 17.38
N ARG A 14 5.76 -7.56 17.62
CA ARG A 14 4.81 -6.90 18.54
C ARG A 14 4.17 -5.61 18.05
N GLN A 15 4.51 -5.15 16.85
CA GLN A 15 3.79 -4.04 16.25
C GLN A 15 2.72 -4.57 15.31
N PRO A 16 1.45 -4.17 15.44
CA PRO A 16 0.45 -4.51 14.46
C PRO A 16 0.86 -3.94 13.11
N TYR A 17 0.82 -4.79 12.09
CA TYR A 17 1.02 -4.36 10.73
C TYR A 17 -0.29 -4.46 9.95
N TYR A 18 -0.52 -3.49 9.11
CA TYR A 18 -1.76 -3.35 8.36
C TYR A 18 -1.46 -3.36 6.86
N ASP A 19 -1.87 -4.45 6.20
CA ASP A 19 -1.74 -4.63 4.75
C ASP A 19 -3.11 -4.67 4.05
N ARG A 20 -3.21 -5.40 2.97
CA ARG A 20 -4.43 -5.58 2.18
C ARG A 20 -5.64 -6.09 3.01
N ASP A 21 -5.42 -6.86 4.07
CA ASP A 21 -6.51 -7.35 4.93
C ASP A 21 -7.14 -6.24 5.77
N PHE A 22 -6.43 -5.12 5.92
CA PHE A 22 -6.95 -3.88 6.47
C PHE A 22 -8.13 -3.32 5.66
N ALA A 23 -8.06 -3.39 4.32
CA ALA A 23 -9.18 -2.98 3.47
C ALA A 23 -10.45 -3.78 3.79
N LYS A 24 -10.31 -5.04 4.17
CA LYS A 24 -11.42 -5.92 4.58
C LYS A 24 -12.07 -5.48 5.89
N GLN A 25 -11.26 -5.05 6.86
CA GLN A 25 -11.78 -4.54 8.13
C GLN A 25 -12.46 -3.18 7.98
N ALA A 26 -11.91 -2.32 7.11
CA ALA A 26 -12.49 -1.04 6.77
C ALA A 26 -13.89 -1.18 6.19
N ALA A 27 -14.06 -2.17 5.36
CA ALA A 27 -15.31 -2.43 4.68
C ALA A 27 -16.37 -3.08 5.56
N ALA A 28 -15.99 -4.02 6.40
CA ALA A 28 -16.92 -4.57 7.38
C ALA A 28 -17.50 -3.48 8.30
N ARG A 29 -16.73 -2.42 8.56
CA ARG A 29 -17.20 -1.24 9.32
C ARG A 29 -18.03 -0.26 8.49
N SER A 30 -17.77 -0.16 7.19
CA SER A 30 -18.50 0.76 6.28
C SER A 30 -19.82 0.19 5.74
N GLY A 31 -20.13 -1.08 6.04
CA GLY A 31 -21.37 -1.75 5.57
C GLY A 31 -21.28 -2.26 4.12
N TYR A 32 -20.13 -2.22 3.49
CA TYR A 32 -19.91 -2.78 2.15
C TYR A 32 -19.59 -4.28 2.20
N SER A 33 -19.96 -5.02 1.16
CA SER A 33 -19.67 -6.45 1.08
C SER A 33 -18.18 -6.72 0.81
N GLN A 34 -17.71 -7.89 1.25
CA GLN A 34 -16.33 -8.34 0.98
C GLN A 34 -16.04 -8.38 -0.54
N GLU A 35 -17.03 -8.76 -1.36
CA GLU A 35 -16.91 -8.81 -2.82
C GLU A 35 -16.71 -7.43 -3.44
N ASP A 36 -17.38 -6.40 -2.93
CA ASP A 36 -17.24 -5.03 -3.41
C ASP A 36 -15.83 -4.51 -3.17
N ILE A 37 -15.22 -4.89 -2.06
CA ILE A 37 -13.87 -4.45 -1.68
C ILE A 37 -12.80 -5.18 -2.46
N ASP A 38 -12.92 -6.49 -2.64
CA ASP A 38 -11.96 -7.27 -3.43
C ASP A 38 -12.01 -6.85 -4.91
N ARG A 39 -13.21 -6.49 -5.41
CA ARG A 39 -13.41 -5.96 -6.76
C ARG A 39 -12.88 -4.54 -6.92
N GLU A 40 -13.03 -3.69 -5.94
CA GLU A 40 -12.78 -2.25 -6.01
C GLU A 40 -11.43 -1.84 -5.44
N GLY A 41 -10.82 -2.65 -4.60
CA GLY A 41 -9.60 -2.31 -3.85
C GLY A 41 -8.34 -2.05 -4.69
N GLU A 42 -8.26 -2.55 -5.93
CA GLU A 42 -7.14 -2.31 -6.86
C GLU A 42 -7.58 -2.29 -8.34
N ASN A 43 -8.87 -2.49 -8.66
CA ASN A 43 -9.36 -2.72 -10.03
C ASN A 43 -9.86 -1.47 -10.76
N LEU A 44 -9.41 -0.28 -10.39
CA LEU A 44 -9.71 0.95 -11.15
C LEU A 44 -8.95 0.97 -12.49
N SER A 45 -9.39 0.19 -13.45
CA SER A 45 -8.83 0.27 -14.80
C SER A 45 -9.21 1.62 -15.45
N ARG A 46 -8.27 2.22 -16.21
CA ARG A 46 -8.54 3.44 -16.97
C ARG A 46 -9.75 3.31 -17.89
N SER A 47 -9.96 2.13 -18.44
CA SER A 47 -11.12 1.81 -19.30
C SER A 47 -12.44 1.79 -18.52
N ALA A 48 -12.46 1.27 -17.30
CA ALA A 48 -13.65 1.31 -16.46
C ALA A 48 -14.04 2.75 -16.11
N ARG A 49 -13.07 3.63 -15.83
CA ARG A 49 -13.33 5.06 -15.58
C ARG A 49 -13.85 5.81 -16.80
N LEU A 50 -13.31 5.53 -18.00
CA LEU A 50 -13.79 6.14 -19.22
C LEU A 50 -15.19 5.66 -19.58
N LEU A 51 -15.48 4.38 -19.37
CA LEU A 51 -16.80 3.81 -19.55
C LEU A 51 -17.81 4.33 -18.52
N ASP A 52 -17.42 4.44 -17.25
CA ASP A 52 -18.27 5.02 -16.21
C ASP A 52 -18.57 6.51 -16.44
N ASN A 53 -17.59 7.29 -16.88
CA ASN A 53 -17.83 8.68 -17.25
C ASN A 53 -18.74 8.84 -18.48
N ILE A 54 -18.77 7.85 -19.36
CA ILE A 54 -19.59 7.88 -20.59
C ILE A 54 -20.96 7.28 -20.37
N LEU A 55 -21.05 6.20 -19.58
CA LEU A 55 -22.29 5.42 -19.42
C LEU A 55 -23.12 5.79 -18.19
N ASN A 56 -22.48 6.30 -17.15
CA ASN A 56 -23.14 6.61 -15.88
C ASN A 56 -22.90 8.05 -15.44
N ASN A 57 -23.79 8.93 -15.86
CA ASN A 57 -24.08 10.16 -15.12
C ASN A 57 -24.71 9.83 -13.74
N SER A 58 -24.41 8.66 -13.17
CA SER A 58 -24.97 8.18 -11.91
C SER A 58 -23.98 8.41 -10.78
N ALA A 59 -24.27 9.43 -9.97
CA ALA A 59 -23.57 9.80 -8.74
C ALA A 59 -23.34 8.66 -7.73
N GLY A 60 -23.96 7.48 -7.96
CA GLY A 60 -23.90 6.34 -7.05
C GLY A 60 -22.61 5.51 -7.09
N TYR A 61 -21.96 5.40 -8.25
CA TYR A 61 -20.75 4.54 -8.38
C TYR A 61 -19.49 5.25 -7.91
N PHE A 62 -19.36 6.55 -8.17
CA PHE A 62 -18.29 7.37 -7.61
C PHE A 62 -18.35 7.44 -6.08
N SER A 63 -19.55 7.35 -5.49
CA SER A 63 -19.72 7.41 -4.04
C SER A 63 -19.19 6.17 -3.33
N SER A 64 -19.19 4.96 -3.95
CA SER A 64 -18.71 3.74 -3.28
C SER A 64 -17.18 3.70 -3.17
N HIS A 65 -16.44 4.04 -4.24
CA HIS A 65 -14.97 4.09 -4.22
C HIS A 65 -14.45 5.17 -3.27
N ASP A 66 -15.06 6.35 -3.28
CA ASP A 66 -14.70 7.44 -2.38
C ASP A 66 -15.05 7.10 -0.92
N ALA A 67 -16.18 6.43 -0.69
CA ALA A 67 -16.57 5.97 0.65
C ALA A 67 -15.59 4.91 1.20
N ILE A 68 -15.15 3.97 0.37
CA ILE A 68 -14.13 2.97 0.76
C ILE A 68 -12.80 3.64 1.07
N TYR A 69 -12.36 4.59 0.24
CA TYR A 69 -11.16 5.36 0.51
C TYR A 69 -11.26 6.16 1.82
N GLN A 70 -12.38 6.83 2.06
CA GLN A 70 -12.60 7.58 3.31
C GLN A 70 -12.59 6.67 4.54
N ALA A 71 -13.26 5.50 4.48
CA ALA A 71 -13.21 4.52 5.56
C ALA A 71 -11.79 4.00 5.82
N GLN A 72 -10.99 3.77 4.77
CA GLN A 72 -9.58 3.40 4.90
C GLN A 72 -8.75 4.52 5.54
N LYS A 73 -8.97 5.76 5.11
CA LYS A 73 -8.30 6.94 5.66
C LYS A 73 -8.58 7.10 7.15
N GLU A 74 -9.84 7.01 7.56
CA GLU A 74 -10.24 7.10 8.97
C GLU A 74 -9.56 6.02 9.83
N LEU A 75 -9.49 4.79 9.34
CA LEU A 75 -8.82 3.71 10.05
C LEU A 75 -7.29 3.90 10.14
N ILE A 76 -6.65 4.39 9.08
CA ILE A 76 -5.22 4.74 9.10
C ILE A 76 -4.95 5.77 10.21
N LEU A 77 -5.77 6.84 10.26
CA LEU A 77 -5.64 7.89 11.25
C LEU A 77 -5.89 7.36 12.67
N GLN A 78 -6.91 6.53 12.84
CA GLN A 78 -7.22 5.90 14.13
C GLN A 78 -6.04 5.03 14.62
N PHE A 79 -5.51 4.14 13.79
CA PHE A 79 -4.42 3.26 14.21
C PHE A 79 -3.13 4.02 14.53
N ALA A 80 -2.80 5.03 13.74
CA ALA A 80 -1.64 5.87 14.01
C ALA A 80 -1.78 6.69 15.30
N ALA A 81 -3.02 7.01 15.72
CA ALA A 81 -3.29 7.69 16.98
C ALA A 81 -3.28 6.75 18.20
N GLU A 82 -3.62 5.47 18.01
CA GLU A 82 -3.74 4.51 19.12
C GLU A 82 -2.41 3.89 19.50
N GLN A 83 -1.50 3.67 18.55
CA GLN A 83 -0.24 2.95 18.78
C GLN A 83 0.77 3.07 17.65
N ASP A 84 2.03 2.77 17.95
CA ASP A 84 3.06 2.58 16.92
C ASP A 84 2.66 1.39 16.03
N CYS A 85 2.60 1.61 14.72
CA CYS A 85 2.18 0.59 13.76
C CYS A 85 2.91 0.70 12.43
N ILE A 86 2.88 -0.38 11.65
CA ILE A 86 3.40 -0.42 10.28
C ILE A 86 2.21 -0.48 9.32
N ILE A 87 2.10 0.48 8.42
CA ILE A 87 1.04 0.56 7.43
C ILE A 87 1.63 0.37 6.04
N ILE A 88 1.06 -0.57 5.26
CA ILE A 88 1.58 -0.88 3.92
C ILE A 88 0.64 -0.36 2.84
N GLY A 89 1.10 0.66 2.12
CA GLY A 89 0.41 1.25 0.99
C GLY A 89 -0.80 2.12 1.37
N ARG A 90 -1.85 2.11 0.54
CA ARG A 90 -3.11 2.87 0.74
C ARG A 90 -2.94 4.38 0.90
N CYS A 91 -1.90 4.94 0.27
CA CYS A 91 -1.58 6.37 0.37
C CYS A 91 -1.33 6.84 1.81
N SER A 92 -0.98 5.91 2.72
CA SER A 92 -0.84 6.20 4.16
C SER A 92 0.18 7.30 4.45
N ASN A 93 1.28 7.35 3.71
CA ASN A 93 2.29 8.41 3.81
C ASN A 93 1.66 9.82 3.67
N LEU A 94 0.91 10.06 2.61
CA LEU A 94 0.28 11.37 2.39
C LEU A 94 -0.93 11.62 3.30
N ILE A 95 -1.66 10.56 3.67
CA ILE A 95 -2.75 10.66 4.64
C ILE A 95 -2.22 11.14 6.00
N LEU A 96 -1.17 10.52 6.51
CA LEU A 96 -0.56 10.86 7.81
C LEU A 96 0.10 12.24 7.76
N ARG A 97 0.86 12.53 6.70
CA ARG A 97 1.48 13.85 6.48
C ARG A 97 0.45 14.98 6.47
N ASN A 98 -0.66 14.82 5.73
CA ASN A 98 -1.72 15.81 5.67
C ASN A 98 -2.49 15.98 7.00
N ALA A 99 -2.45 14.97 7.86
CA ALA A 99 -3.01 15.03 9.21
C ALA A 99 -2.02 15.55 10.25
N GLY A 100 -0.77 15.81 9.88
CA GLY A 100 0.29 16.23 10.81
C GLY A 100 0.73 15.13 11.78
N ILE A 101 0.47 13.87 11.44
CA ILE A 101 0.89 12.71 12.25
C ILE A 101 2.28 12.28 11.81
N PRO A 102 3.28 12.24 12.72
CA PRO A 102 4.64 11.81 12.38
C PRO A 102 4.66 10.37 11.86
N SER A 103 5.39 10.14 10.77
CA SER A 103 5.61 8.81 10.20
C SER A 103 7.01 8.74 9.59
N LEU A 104 7.54 7.52 9.43
CA LEU A 104 8.71 7.24 8.61
C LEU A 104 8.23 6.65 7.29
N ASP A 105 8.23 7.48 6.25
CA ASP A 105 7.66 7.14 4.95
C ASP A 105 8.71 6.51 4.05
N ILE A 106 8.53 5.24 3.71
CA ILE A 106 9.52 4.44 2.98
C ILE A 106 8.96 3.95 1.65
N PHE A 107 9.70 4.16 0.58
CA PHE A 107 9.43 3.60 -0.74
C PHE A 107 10.45 2.53 -1.10
N LEU A 108 9.96 1.31 -1.34
CA LEU A 108 10.78 0.18 -1.77
C LEU A 108 10.56 -0.06 -3.26
N HIS A 109 11.65 -0.13 -4.02
CA HIS A 109 11.61 -0.42 -5.46
C HIS A 109 12.67 -1.45 -5.85
N ALA A 110 12.58 -1.96 -7.05
CA ALA A 110 13.60 -2.79 -7.69
C ALA A 110 13.41 -2.78 -9.21
N ASP A 111 14.45 -3.23 -9.91
CA ASP A 111 14.39 -3.42 -11.37
C ASP A 111 13.24 -4.33 -11.77
N VAL A 112 12.64 -4.03 -12.91
CA VAL A 112 11.45 -4.74 -13.40
C VAL A 112 11.71 -6.21 -13.69
N ASN A 113 12.92 -6.61 -14.09
CA ASN A 113 13.25 -8.00 -14.35
C ASN A 113 13.33 -8.78 -13.05
N LEU A 114 14.02 -8.24 -12.03
CA LEU A 114 14.07 -8.83 -10.68
C LEU A 114 12.68 -9.00 -10.07
N ARG A 115 11.83 -8.00 -10.23
CA ARG A 115 10.44 -8.05 -9.76
C ARG A 115 9.61 -9.09 -10.50
N THR A 116 9.84 -9.24 -11.82
CA THR A 116 9.17 -10.24 -12.66
C THR A 116 9.57 -11.66 -12.24
N GLU A 117 10.87 -11.90 -12.06
CA GLU A 117 11.40 -13.20 -11.57
C GLU A 117 10.82 -13.53 -10.19
N HIS A 118 10.74 -12.55 -9.30
CA HIS A 118 10.18 -12.74 -7.97
C HIS A 118 8.69 -13.13 -8.01
N ILE A 119 7.89 -12.45 -8.83
CA ILE A 119 6.47 -12.79 -9.05
C ILE A 119 6.32 -14.23 -9.55
N GLN A 120 7.13 -14.63 -10.53
CA GLN A 120 7.13 -15.97 -11.09
C GLN A 120 7.52 -17.01 -10.04
N LYS A 121 8.58 -16.77 -9.27
CA LYS A 121 9.05 -17.65 -8.20
C LYS A 121 8.01 -17.87 -7.10
N LEU A 122 7.21 -16.85 -6.80
CA LEU A 122 6.14 -16.92 -5.81
C LEU A 122 4.80 -17.40 -6.37
N GLY A 123 4.70 -17.61 -7.70
CA GLY A 123 3.46 -18.04 -8.36
C GLY A 123 2.31 -17.04 -8.26
N LEU A 124 2.59 -15.75 -8.07
CA LEU A 124 1.58 -14.72 -7.86
C LEU A 124 0.76 -14.38 -9.11
N ASN A 125 1.32 -14.65 -10.29
CA ASN A 125 0.71 -14.39 -11.59
C ASN A 125 -0.30 -15.47 -12.04
N GLY A 126 -0.41 -16.59 -11.32
CA GLY A 126 -1.26 -17.71 -11.71
C GLY A 126 -0.90 -18.24 -13.10
N LYS A 127 -1.80 -18.12 -14.07
CA LYS A 127 -1.60 -18.51 -15.47
C LYS A 127 -1.21 -17.33 -16.39
N GLU A 128 -1.18 -16.11 -15.89
CA GLU A 128 -0.85 -14.91 -16.66
C GLU A 128 0.69 -14.81 -16.81
N ASP A 129 1.15 -14.20 -17.90
CA ASP A 129 2.56 -13.86 -18.07
C ASP A 129 3.04 -12.97 -16.91
N PRO A 130 4.16 -13.30 -16.23
CA PRO A 130 4.59 -12.59 -15.03
C PRO A 130 4.83 -11.10 -15.26
N ARG A 131 5.36 -10.71 -16.44
CA ARG A 131 5.64 -9.32 -16.77
C ARG A 131 4.36 -8.53 -17.05
N LYS A 132 3.41 -9.15 -17.75
CA LYS A 132 2.08 -8.54 -17.98
C LYS A 132 1.33 -8.35 -16.66
N TYR A 133 1.37 -9.36 -15.80
CA TYR A 133 0.80 -9.28 -14.46
C TYR A 133 1.43 -8.14 -13.65
N LEU A 134 2.78 -8.04 -13.63
CA LEU A 134 3.49 -6.97 -12.95
C LEU A 134 3.07 -5.58 -13.45
N THR A 135 3.09 -5.38 -14.78
CA THR A 135 2.69 -4.10 -15.40
C THR A 135 1.26 -3.72 -15.05
N LYS A 136 0.35 -4.69 -15.08
CA LYS A 136 -1.05 -4.49 -14.70
C LYS A 136 -1.16 -4.03 -13.23
N MET A 137 -0.46 -4.71 -12.31
CA MET A 137 -0.49 -4.38 -10.89
C MET A 137 0.14 -3.01 -10.59
N ASP A 138 1.22 -2.65 -11.29
CA ASP A 138 1.83 -1.33 -11.14
C ASP A 138 0.91 -0.22 -11.65
N ASN A 139 0.31 -0.37 -12.82
CA ASN A 139 -0.67 0.58 -13.35
C ASN A 139 -1.86 0.79 -12.39
N LEU A 140 -2.33 -0.28 -11.75
CA LEU A 140 -3.42 -0.17 -10.76
C LEU A 140 -2.98 0.64 -9.54
N ARG A 141 -1.78 0.39 -9.00
CA ARG A 141 -1.24 1.14 -7.85
C ARG A 141 -1.02 2.62 -8.19
N GLU A 142 -0.40 2.89 -9.33
CA GLU A 142 -0.16 4.27 -9.80
C GLU A 142 -1.48 5.02 -10.00
N THR A 143 -2.46 4.37 -10.63
CA THR A 143 -3.78 4.96 -10.84
C THR A 143 -4.47 5.26 -9.53
N TYR A 144 -4.47 4.32 -8.58
CA TYR A 144 -5.03 4.50 -7.24
C TYR A 144 -4.36 5.66 -6.52
N PHE A 145 -3.03 5.65 -6.44
CA PHE A 145 -2.26 6.68 -5.75
C PHE A 145 -2.53 8.07 -6.35
N LYS A 146 -2.42 8.21 -7.67
CA LYS A 146 -2.68 9.47 -8.38
C LYS A 146 -4.10 9.98 -8.21
N THR A 147 -5.07 9.07 -8.13
CA THR A 147 -6.48 9.45 -7.97
C THR A 147 -6.72 10.16 -6.65
N TYR A 148 -6.24 9.57 -5.56
CA TYR A 148 -6.56 10.03 -4.21
C TYR A 148 -5.57 11.06 -3.67
N THR A 149 -4.34 11.06 -4.15
CA THR A 149 -3.32 12.00 -3.67
C THR A 149 -3.02 13.15 -4.62
N LYS A 150 -3.32 12.99 -5.91
CA LYS A 150 -2.91 13.88 -7.02
C LYS A 150 -1.40 13.89 -7.28
N HIS A 151 -0.63 13.06 -6.56
CA HIS A 151 0.79 12.84 -6.75
C HIS A 151 1.06 11.62 -7.61
N GLU A 152 2.28 11.47 -8.11
CA GLU A 152 2.74 10.28 -8.82
C GLU A 152 3.43 9.32 -7.84
N LEU A 153 3.10 8.04 -7.93
CA LEU A 153 3.68 7.02 -7.06
C LEU A 153 5.20 6.96 -7.26
N GLY A 154 5.95 6.93 -6.16
CA GLY A 154 7.42 6.85 -6.19
C GLY A 154 8.12 8.20 -6.36
N THR A 155 7.40 9.30 -6.34
CA THR A 155 8.00 10.65 -6.28
C THR A 155 8.80 10.79 -4.99
N TYR A 156 10.12 10.91 -5.09
CA TYR A 156 11.03 10.87 -3.94
C TYR A 156 10.73 11.90 -2.84
N HIS A 157 10.14 13.04 -3.19
CA HIS A 157 9.72 14.07 -2.23
C HIS A 157 8.57 13.63 -1.29
N ASP A 158 7.87 12.54 -1.63
CA ASP A 158 6.77 12.02 -0.84
C ASP A 158 7.22 10.95 0.17
N TYR A 159 8.54 10.71 0.26
CA TYR A 159 9.10 9.68 1.13
C TYR A 159 10.36 10.20 1.84
N ASP A 160 10.59 9.72 3.06
CA ASP A 160 11.81 10.00 3.82
C ASP A 160 12.96 9.13 3.34
N LEU A 161 12.64 7.94 2.79
CA LEU A 161 13.61 6.96 2.35
C LEU A 161 13.11 6.21 1.12
N CYS A 162 13.94 6.16 0.07
CA CYS A 162 13.71 5.34 -1.11
C CYS A 162 14.83 4.30 -1.22
N LEU A 163 14.51 3.00 -1.23
CA LEU A 163 15.49 1.92 -1.27
C LEU A 163 15.29 1.02 -2.47
N ASP A 164 16.37 0.78 -3.22
CA ASP A 164 16.43 -0.24 -4.25
C ASP A 164 16.75 -1.60 -3.62
N THR A 165 15.72 -2.42 -3.43
CA THR A 165 15.87 -3.75 -2.82
C THR A 165 16.62 -4.74 -3.71
N GLY A 166 16.70 -4.46 -5.01
CA GLY A 166 17.48 -5.26 -5.96
C GLY A 166 18.98 -5.04 -5.80
N SER A 167 19.39 -3.78 -5.63
CA SER A 167 20.80 -3.41 -5.46
C SER A 167 21.30 -3.65 -4.05
N LEU A 168 20.50 -3.37 -3.03
CA LEU A 168 20.90 -3.44 -1.63
C LEU A 168 20.69 -4.84 -1.03
N GLY A 169 19.73 -5.59 -1.53
CA GLY A 169 19.25 -6.81 -0.89
C GLY A 169 18.33 -6.54 0.30
N TYR A 170 17.54 -7.55 0.67
CA TYR A 170 16.52 -7.38 1.72
C TYR A 170 17.13 -7.15 3.11
N ASP A 171 18.19 -7.87 3.45
CA ASP A 171 18.81 -7.78 4.79
C ASP A 171 19.35 -6.39 5.08
N ASN A 172 20.05 -5.78 4.11
CA ASN A 172 20.55 -4.42 4.24
C ASN A 172 19.40 -3.40 4.33
N CYS A 173 18.34 -3.58 3.53
CA CYS A 173 17.17 -2.72 3.63
C CYS A 173 16.50 -2.80 5.01
N ILE A 174 16.39 -4.00 5.58
CA ILE A 174 15.85 -4.22 6.93
C ILE A 174 16.72 -3.52 7.98
N GLU A 175 18.03 -3.63 7.88
CA GLU A 175 18.97 -3.00 8.80
C GLU A 175 18.86 -1.47 8.76
N ILE A 176 18.83 -0.88 7.56
CA ILE A 176 18.69 0.57 7.36
C ILE A 176 17.36 1.06 7.97
N ILE A 177 16.24 0.42 7.61
CA ILE A 177 14.90 0.80 8.10
C ILE A 177 14.84 0.71 9.62
N THR A 178 15.34 -0.38 10.17
CA THR A 178 15.38 -0.64 11.60
C THR A 178 16.21 0.39 12.36
N SER A 179 17.38 0.72 11.83
CA SER A 179 18.27 1.72 12.44
C SER A 179 17.60 3.09 12.49
N LEU A 180 16.99 3.53 11.38
CA LEU A 180 16.30 4.81 11.31
C LEU A 180 15.08 4.85 12.25
N ALA A 181 14.27 3.81 12.25
CA ALA A 181 13.11 3.74 13.13
C ALA A 181 13.48 3.85 14.61
N LYS A 182 14.59 3.19 15.02
CA LYS A 182 15.12 3.31 16.38
C LYS A 182 15.60 4.73 16.70
N GLN A 183 16.30 5.39 15.76
CA GLN A 183 16.79 6.75 15.94
C GLN A 183 15.67 7.78 16.08
N GLN A 184 14.55 7.56 15.42
CA GLN A 184 13.37 8.43 15.54
C GLN A 184 12.54 8.19 16.81
N GLY A 185 13.00 7.31 17.69
CA GLY A 185 12.31 7.04 18.95
C GLY A 185 11.03 6.23 18.80
N LEU A 186 10.80 5.66 17.61
CA LEU A 186 9.80 4.62 17.43
C LEU A 186 10.21 3.46 18.34
N ASN A 187 9.45 3.27 19.41
CA ASN A 187 9.75 2.26 20.44
C ASN A 187 9.62 0.86 19.86
N LEU A 188 10.68 0.44 19.17
CA LEU A 188 10.88 -0.95 18.81
C LEU A 188 11.17 -1.72 20.12
N LYS A 189 10.12 -2.02 20.88
CA LYS A 189 10.28 -2.76 22.14
C LYS A 189 10.85 -4.14 21.84
N HIS A 190 12.15 -4.26 22.03
CA HIS A 190 12.78 -5.56 22.23
C HIS A 190 12.23 -6.19 23.53
N GLN A 191 11.56 -7.29 23.39
CA GLN A 191 11.44 -8.29 24.45
C GLN A 191 11.85 -9.64 23.90
#